data_c37d69c381556515598a8101fc48602c
#
_entry.id   c37d69c381556515598a8101fc48602c
#
_cell.length_a   1.000
_cell.length_b   1.000
_cell.length_c   1.000
_cell.angle_alpha   90.00
_cell.angle_beta   90.00
_cell.angle_gamma   90.00
#
_symmetry.space_group_name_H-M   'P 1'
#
loop_
_entity.id
_entity.type
_entity.pdbx_description
1 polymer ?
#
loop_
_entity_poly.entity_id
_entity_poly.type
_entity_poly.pdbx_seq_one_letter_code
_entity_poly.pdbx_strand_id
1 'polypeptide(L)'
;MNKNLEFVNSLISQMTVKEKIGQLTMAVSGMNTYDRDNDKFTFRPLLKEQLNEYGIGIVSTLLRADPWSKRTYGTGIELEEREAFINKIQKYVIDNSRLGIPVLIDLEASHGMQALGSVMYPTNICTGCTFDTE
;
A
#
# COMPACT_ATOMS: atom_id res chain seq x y z
N MET A 1 -28.15 16.92 -5.23
CA MET A 1 -26.71 16.97 -4.96
C MET A 1 -26.19 15.54 -4.71
N ASN A 2 -24.99 15.19 -5.13
CA ASN A 2 -24.49 13.82 -5.01
C ASN A 2 -24.08 13.56 -3.54
N LYS A 3 -24.73 12.61 -2.86
CA LYS A 3 -24.47 12.24 -1.46
C LYS A 3 -22.99 11.94 -1.16
N ASN A 4 -22.29 11.36 -2.14
CA ASN A 4 -20.86 11.08 -1.98
C ASN A 4 -20.03 12.37 -1.94
N LEU A 5 -20.38 13.39 -2.71
CA LEU A 5 -19.69 14.66 -2.70
C LEU A 5 -19.92 15.44 -1.40
N GLU A 6 -21.14 15.39 -0.85
CA GLU A 6 -21.45 15.97 0.46
C GLU A 6 -20.63 15.31 1.57
N PHE A 7 -20.55 13.97 1.55
CA PHE A 7 -19.73 13.22 2.50
C PHE A 7 -18.23 13.60 2.40
N VAL A 8 -17.68 13.62 1.17
CA VAL A 8 -16.27 14.00 0.95
C VAL A 8 -16.01 15.44 1.43
N ASN A 9 -16.87 16.40 1.11
CA ASN A 9 -16.72 17.77 1.55
C ASN A 9 -16.79 17.89 3.09
N SER A 10 -17.64 17.11 3.73
CA SER A 10 -17.72 17.03 5.19
C SER A 10 -16.42 16.50 5.80
N LEU A 11 -15.81 15.45 5.24
CA LEU A 11 -14.51 14.99 5.68
C LEU A 11 -13.42 16.04 5.51
N ILE A 12 -13.34 16.65 4.32
CA ILE A 12 -12.34 17.69 4.02
C ILE A 12 -12.46 18.88 4.98
N SER A 13 -13.66 19.26 5.37
CA SER A 13 -13.88 20.37 6.32
C SER A 13 -13.39 20.06 7.72
N GLN A 14 -13.35 18.80 8.11
CA GLN A 14 -12.85 18.33 9.41
C GLN A 14 -11.33 18.12 9.45
N MET A 15 -10.68 18.03 8.28
CA MET A 15 -9.25 17.77 8.17
C MET A 15 -8.41 18.99 8.50
N THR A 16 -7.38 18.79 9.31
CA THR A 16 -6.27 19.73 9.47
C THR A 16 -5.45 19.84 8.18
N VAL A 17 -4.64 20.90 8.06
CA VAL A 17 -3.72 21.04 6.92
C VAL A 17 -2.74 19.87 6.84
N LYS A 18 -2.23 19.40 7.99
CA LYS A 18 -1.35 18.22 8.04
C LYS A 18 -2.01 16.96 7.48
N GLU A 19 -3.25 16.70 7.87
CA GLU A 19 -4.00 15.54 7.38
C GLU A 19 -4.31 15.63 5.88
N LYS A 20 -4.58 16.82 5.37
CA LYS A 20 -4.75 17.05 3.93
C LYS A 20 -3.46 16.74 3.16
N ILE A 21 -2.32 17.19 3.67
CA ILE A 21 -1.00 16.86 3.10
C ILE A 21 -0.75 15.34 3.20
N GLY A 22 -1.07 14.73 4.34
CA GLY A 22 -0.95 13.29 4.53
C GLY A 22 -1.72 12.46 3.50
N GLN A 23 -2.95 12.88 3.15
CA GLN A 23 -3.73 12.21 2.11
C GLN A 23 -3.10 12.30 0.71
N LEU A 24 -2.27 13.31 0.46
CA LEU A 24 -1.51 13.48 -0.79
C LEU A 24 -0.12 12.83 -0.73
N THR A 25 0.25 12.27 0.43
CA THR A 25 1.58 11.71 0.67
C THR A 25 1.55 10.20 0.55
N MET A 26 2.49 9.68 -0.20
CA MET A 26 2.82 8.26 -0.22
C MET A 26 3.65 7.94 1.02
N ALA A 27 3.17 7.02 1.84
CA ALA A 27 3.96 6.52 2.95
C ALA A 27 5.18 5.76 2.46
N VAL A 28 6.14 5.64 3.34
CA VAL A 28 7.30 4.75 3.20
C VAL A 28 6.87 3.41 2.60
N SER A 29 7.75 2.86 1.78
CA SER A 29 7.69 1.54 1.21
C SER A 29 6.91 0.56 2.10
N GLY A 30 5.74 0.15 1.66
CA GLY A 30 4.80 -0.65 2.46
C GLY A 30 5.39 -1.99 2.92
N MET A 31 6.37 -2.53 2.16
CA MET A 31 7.12 -3.72 2.54
C MET A 31 7.90 -3.55 3.86
N ASN A 32 8.14 -2.32 4.31
CA ASN A 32 8.82 -2.00 5.56
C ASN A 32 7.86 -1.71 6.72
N THR A 33 6.55 -1.79 6.50
CA THR A 33 5.54 -1.48 7.52
C THR A 33 5.19 -2.66 8.42
N TYR A 34 5.65 -3.86 8.09
CA TYR A 34 5.34 -5.07 8.83
C TYR A 34 6.54 -6.01 9.01
N ASP A 35 6.44 -6.84 10.02
CA ASP A 35 7.25 -8.05 10.21
C ASP A 35 6.36 -9.26 10.15
N ARG A 36 6.90 -10.39 9.65
CA ARG A 36 6.28 -11.71 9.67
C ARG A 36 7.11 -12.64 10.55
N ASP A 37 6.43 -13.32 11.45
CA ASP A 37 6.96 -14.44 12.23
C ASP A 37 5.98 -15.60 12.09
N ASN A 38 6.36 -16.60 11.28
CA ASN A 38 5.50 -17.68 10.82
C ASN A 38 4.19 -17.13 10.21
N ASP A 39 3.03 -17.45 10.77
CA ASP A 39 1.72 -17.01 10.31
C ASP A 39 1.26 -15.68 10.94
N LYS A 40 2.13 -15.03 11.72
CA LYS A 40 1.79 -13.82 12.44
C LYS A 40 2.42 -12.58 11.81
N PHE A 41 1.57 -11.65 11.40
CA PHE A 41 1.97 -10.31 10.93
C PHE A 41 1.87 -9.30 12.06
N THR A 42 2.93 -8.52 12.25
CA THR A 42 3.00 -7.42 13.21
C THR A 42 3.36 -6.12 12.49
N PHE A 43 2.57 -5.07 12.69
CA PHE A 43 2.90 -3.76 12.11
C PHE A 43 4.01 -3.09 12.91
N ARG A 44 4.98 -2.51 12.18
CA ARG A 44 6.12 -1.81 12.77
C ARG A 44 5.70 -0.46 13.34
N PRO A 45 6.39 0.03 14.40
CA PRO A 45 6.12 1.34 14.99
C PRO A 45 6.10 2.49 13.97
N LEU A 46 6.95 2.43 12.95
CA LEU A 46 7.04 3.43 11.89
C LEU A 46 5.68 3.72 11.23
N LEU A 47 4.86 2.70 10.97
CA LEU A 47 3.53 2.89 10.40
C LEU A 47 2.65 3.73 11.32
N LYS A 48 2.67 3.45 12.62
CA LYS A 48 1.90 4.18 13.63
C LYS A 48 2.38 5.63 13.79
N GLU A 49 3.68 5.84 13.79
CA GLU A 49 4.28 7.18 13.87
C GLU A 49 3.86 8.05 12.71
N GLN A 50 3.93 7.53 11.48
CA GLN A 50 3.49 8.25 10.29
C GLN A 50 1.99 8.56 10.31
N LEU A 51 1.15 7.60 10.75
CA LEU A 51 -0.29 7.83 10.90
C LEU A 51 -0.60 8.96 11.88
N ASN A 52 0.14 9.02 13.00
CA ASN A 52 -0.06 10.05 14.04
C ASN A 52 0.48 11.42 13.61
N GLU A 53 1.56 11.46 12.84
CA GLU A 53 2.23 12.72 12.51
C GLU A 53 1.54 13.48 11.38
N TYR A 54 1.22 12.78 10.28
CA TYR A 54 0.72 13.41 9.05
C TYR A 54 -0.53 12.73 8.49
N GLY A 55 -0.87 11.54 8.94
CA GLY A 55 -1.74 10.64 8.22
C GLY A 55 -1.02 10.01 7.02
N ILE A 56 -1.67 9.08 6.35
CA ILE A 56 -1.15 8.37 5.18
C ILE A 56 -2.26 8.29 4.15
N GLY A 57 -2.02 8.74 2.92
CA GLY A 57 -2.96 8.61 1.81
C GLY A 57 -2.75 7.34 1.00
N ILE A 58 -1.47 6.98 0.77
CA ILE A 58 -1.08 5.86 -0.08
C ILE A 58 -0.03 5.00 0.65
N VAL A 59 -0.20 3.69 0.64
CA VAL A 59 0.84 2.73 1.05
C VAL A 59 1.30 2.00 -0.20
N SER A 60 2.49 2.36 -0.68
CA SER A 60 3.08 1.81 -1.88
C SER A 60 3.90 0.55 -1.60
N THR A 61 3.99 -0.34 -2.57
CA THR A 61 4.85 -1.53 -2.56
C THR A 61 4.62 -2.50 -1.39
N LEU A 62 3.38 -2.53 -0.85
CA LEU A 62 3.04 -3.33 0.33
C LEU A 62 3.34 -4.83 0.15
N LEU A 63 3.02 -5.38 -1.01
CA LEU A 63 3.18 -6.81 -1.33
C LEU A 63 4.50 -7.12 -2.03
N ARG A 64 5.38 -6.13 -2.17
CA ARG A 64 6.61 -6.29 -2.94
C ARG A 64 7.49 -7.39 -2.37
N ALA A 65 7.92 -8.29 -3.27
CA ALA A 65 8.82 -9.40 -2.97
C ALA A 65 9.77 -9.59 -4.16
N ASP A 66 10.95 -9.04 -4.04
CA ASP A 66 12.03 -9.08 -5.03
C ASP A 66 13.40 -8.97 -4.31
N PRO A 67 14.53 -9.09 -5.00
CA PRO A 67 15.85 -8.98 -4.38
C PRO A 67 16.10 -7.65 -3.65
N TRP A 68 15.45 -6.57 -4.05
CA TRP A 68 15.57 -5.28 -3.39
C TRP A 68 14.80 -5.24 -2.07
N SER A 69 13.58 -5.76 -2.05
CA SER A 69 12.76 -5.83 -0.83
C SER A 69 13.26 -6.88 0.16
N LYS A 70 14.02 -7.88 -0.31
CA LYS A 70 14.47 -9.05 0.44
C LYS A 70 13.33 -9.87 1.05
N ARG A 71 12.10 -9.69 0.58
CA ARG A 71 10.94 -10.50 0.98
C ARG A 71 10.95 -11.81 0.19
N THR A 72 10.74 -12.90 0.89
CA THR A 72 10.69 -14.26 0.37
C THR A 72 9.45 -14.98 0.90
N TYR A 73 9.21 -16.21 0.45
CA TYR A 73 8.26 -17.11 1.10
C TYR A 73 8.64 -17.23 2.59
N GLY A 74 7.68 -17.05 3.48
CA GLY A 74 7.92 -17.02 4.93
C GLY A 74 8.25 -15.63 5.51
N THR A 75 8.63 -14.63 4.71
CA THR A 75 8.86 -13.25 5.18
C THR A 75 8.01 -12.19 4.48
N GLY A 76 7.49 -12.51 3.29
CA GLY A 76 6.57 -11.68 2.51
C GLY A 76 5.12 -12.14 2.66
N ILE A 77 4.24 -11.58 1.83
CA ILE A 77 2.81 -11.91 1.79
C ILE A 77 2.57 -12.88 0.64
N GLU A 78 2.15 -14.07 0.94
CA GLU A 78 1.85 -15.11 -0.04
C GLU A 78 0.50 -14.85 -0.73
N LEU A 79 0.28 -15.48 -1.88
CA LEU A 79 -0.88 -15.19 -2.73
C LEU A 79 -2.21 -15.35 -1.98
N GLU A 80 -2.33 -16.42 -1.21
CA GLU A 80 -3.52 -16.81 -0.47
C GLU A 80 -3.81 -15.89 0.73
N GLU A 81 -2.78 -15.16 1.20
CA GLU A 81 -2.87 -14.29 2.38
C GLU A 81 -3.16 -12.82 2.02
N ARG A 82 -3.03 -12.45 0.74
CA ARG A 82 -3.06 -11.04 0.30
C ARG A 82 -4.31 -10.31 0.74
N GLU A 83 -5.48 -10.90 0.50
CA GLU A 83 -6.76 -10.28 0.86
C GLU A 83 -6.86 -10.05 2.37
N ALA A 84 -6.57 -11.07 3.16
CA ALA A 84 -6.62 -10.98 4.62
C ALA A 84 -5.62 -9.94 5.15
N PHE A 85 -4.42 -9.87 4.57
CA PHE A 85 -3.41 -8.90 4.97
C PHE A 85 -3.78 -7.47 4.57
N ILE A 86 -4.31 -7.26 3.35
CA ILE A 86 -4.80 -5.95 2.90
C ILE A 86 -5.93 -5.46 3.83
N ASN A 87 -6.88 -6.32 4.16
CA ASN A 87 -7.94 -5.98 5.10
C ASN A 87 -7.41 -5.66 6.50
N LYS A 88 -6.37 -6.37 6.94
CA LYS A 88 -5.72 -6.13 8.24
C LYS A 88 -5.03 -4.75 8.30
N ILE A 89 -4.29 -4.34 7.24
CA ILE A 89 -3.67 -3.02 7.22
C ILE A 89 -4.70 -1.91 7.08
N GLN A 90 -5.73 -2.08 6.27
CA GLN A 90 -6.83 -1.13 6.17
C GLN A 90 -7.50 -0.89 7.53
N LYS A 91 -7.85 -1.99 8.22
CA LYS A 91 -8.41 -1.89 9.56
C LYS A 91 -7.46 -1.20 10.54
N TYR A 92 -6.17 -1.53 10.49
CA TYR A 92 -5.16 -0.89 11.34
C TYR A 92 -5.08 0.61 11.10
N VAL A 93 -5.09 1.06 9.85
CA VAL A 93 -5.06 2.48 9.50
C VAL A 93 -6.33 3.19 9.98
N ILE A 94 -7.49 2.61 9.75
CA ILE A 94 -8.77 3.17 10.18
C ILE A 94 -8.82 3.31 11.71
N ASP A 95 -8.43 2.28 12.43
CA ASP A 95 -8.48 2.25 13.90
C ASP A 95 -7.45 3.18 14.56
N ASN A 96 -6.36 3.53 13.87
CA ASN A 96 -5.27 4.35 14.41
C ASN A 96 -5.17 5.75 13.78
N SER A 97 -6.13 6.16 12.96
CA SER A 97 -6.22 7.50 12.40
C SER A 97 -7.45 8.24 12.92
N ARG A 98 -7.35 9.55 13.11
CA ARG A 98 -8.41 10.37 13.72
C ARG A 98 -9.72 10.38 12.95
N LEU A 99 -9.64 10.38 11.63
CA LEU A 99 -10.81 10.43 10.75
C LEU A 99 -11.21 9.08 10.17
N GLY A 100 -10.44 8.02 10.45
CA GLY A 100 -10.74 6.67 9.97
C GLY A 100 -10.74 6.53 8.45
N ILE A 101 -9.94 7.35 7.75
CA ILE A 101 -9.87 7.32 6.29
C ILE A 101 -8.97 6.15 5.86
N PRO A 102 -9.45 5.21 5.03
CA PRO A 102 -8.63 4.11 4.53
C PRO A 102 -7.55 4.62 3.58
N VAL A 103 -6.48 3.84 3.40
CA VAL A 103 -5.38 4.16 2.48
C VAL A 103 -5.63 3.56 1.09
N LEU A 104 -5.08 4.21 0.07
CA LEU A 104 -4.88 3.58 -1.23
C LEU A 104 -3.67 2.64 -1.14
N ILE A 105 -3.77 1.47 -1.75
CA ILE A 105 -2.66 0.52 -1.86
C ILE A 105 -2.25 0.47 -3.31
N ASP A 106 -0.99 0.77 -3.54
CA ASP A 106 -0.39 0.79 -4.86
C ASP A 106 0.73 -0.24 -4.96
N LEU A 107 0.95 -0.76 -6.15
CA LEU A 107 1.99 -1.73 -6.46
C LEU A 107 2.63 -1.39 -7.80
N GLU A 108 3.96 -1.43 -7.85
CA GLU A 108 4.68 -1.38 -9.11
C GLU A 108 4.46 -2.65 -9.93
N ALA A 109 4.09 -2.49 -11.19
CA ALA A 109 3.83 -3.59 -12.12
C ALA A 109 4.41 -3.31 -13.51
N SER A 110 5.58 -2.70 -13.60
CA SER A 110 6.24 -2.34 -14.86
C SER A 110 6.61 -3.53 -15.75
N HIS A 111 6.66 -4.72 -15.17
CA HIS A 111 6.93 -5.97 -15.89
C HIS A 111 6.22 -7.17 -15.20
N GLY A 112 5.00 -6.94 -14.78
CA GLY A 112 4.23 -7.84 -13.91
C GLY A 112 4.33 -7.39 -12.46
N MET A 113 3.39 -7.87 -11.63
CA MET A 113 3.30 -7.49 -10.23
C MET A 113 4.45 -8.10 -9.44
N GLN A 114 5.28 -7.27 -8.81
CA GLN A 114 6.44 -7.68 -8.03
C GLN A 114 6.03 -8.23 -6.65
N ALA A 115 5.32 -9.35 -6.63
CA ALA A 115 4.84 -9.98 -5.41
C ALA A 115 4.98 -11.52 -5.49
N LEU A 116 5.04 -12.19 -4.35
CA LEU A 116 5.16 -13.65 -4.29
C LEU A 116 4.03 -14.34 -5.06
N GLY A 117 4.35 -15.35 -5.85
CA GLY A 117 3.36 -16.07 -6.66
C GLY A 117 2.85 -15.32 -7.90
N SER A 118 3.38 -14.13 -8.20
CA SER A 118 3.06 -13.38 -9.42
C SER A 118 4.01 -13.72 -10.55
N VAL A 119 3.52 -13.59 -11.79
CA VAL A 119 4.33 -13.80 -13.00
C VAL A 119 5.01 -12.49 -13.39
N MET A 120 6.30 -12.59 -13.71
CA MET A 120 7.10 -11.47 -14.19
C MET A 120 7.30 -11.60 -15.70
N TYR A 121 7.26 -10.47 -16.39
CA TYR A 121 7.43 -10.35 -17.83
C TYR A 121 8.62 -9.45 -18.15
N PRO A 122 9.12 -9.42 -19.38
CA PRO A 122 10.04 -8.37 -19.82
C PRO A 122 9.43 -6.98 -19.63
N THR A 123 10.26 -6.00 -19.30
CA THR A 123 9.77 -4.62 -19.15
C THR A 123 9.18 -4.08 -20.46
N ASN A 124 8.26 -3.14 -20.37
CA ASN A 124 7.63 -2.53 -21.54
C ASN A 124 8.65 -1.93 -22.54
N ILE A 125 9.79 -1.45 -22.05
CA ILE A 125 10.90 -1.00 -22.90
C ILE A 125 11.43 -2.16 -23.74
N CYS A 126 11.62 -3.34 -23.15
CA CYS A 126 12.08 -4.53 -23.90
C CYS A 126 11.05 -4.94 -24.95
N THR A 127 9.76 -4.93 -24.62
CA THR A 127 8.68 -5.19 -25.57
C THR A 127 8.67 -4.17 -26.69
N GLY A 128 8.82 -2.87 -26.38
CA GLY A 128 8.91 -1.82 -27.41
C GLY A 128 10.13 -1.97 -28.32
N CYS A 129 11.24 -2.55 -27.83
CA CYS A 129 12.44 -2.80 -28.65
C CYS A 129 12.28 -3.96 -29.64
N THR A 130 11.22 -4.75 -29.58
CA THR A 130 10.94 -5.80 -30.57
C THR A 130 10.49 -5.20 -31.89
N PHE A 131 9.94 -3.97 -31.89
CA PHE A 131 9.27 -3.33 -33.03
C PHE A 131 8.13 -4.17 -33.64
N ASP A 132 7.62 -5.11 -32.87
CA ASP A 132 6.48 -5.96 -33.18
C ASP A 132 5.22 -5.37 -32.55
N THR A 133 4.17 -5.24 -33.35
CA THR A 133 2.90 -4.62 -32.95
C THR A 133 1.77 -5.62 -32.74
N GLU A 134 2.02 -6.92 -32.94
CA GLU A 134 1.04 -8.01 -32.81
C GLU A 134 1.14 -8.76 -31.48
#